data_0b11efd00720faaa71169db041892ada
#
_entry.id   0b11efd00720faaa71169db041892ada
#
_cell.length_a   1.000
_cell.length_b   1.000
_cell.length_c   1.000
_cell.angle_alpha   90.00
_cell.angle_beta   90.00
_cell.angle_gamma   90.00
#
_symmetry.space_group_name_H-M   'P 1'
#
loop_
_entity.id
_entity.type
_entity.pdbx_description
1 polymer ?
#
loop_
_entity_poly.entity_id
_entity_poly.type
_entity_poly.pdbx_seq_one_letter_code
_entity_poly.pdbx_strand_id
1 'polypeptide(L)'
;GYMTEKDRFYLDFVTANPIYSAEKYAQTLRILQQINLNYYYFPTICMWYAMMPIYGGNIVMGTNDTVGAVEEMKRVKLSGFLKYTTMGIRLVPDCYDENNENGWWDDEHWRLRGSGPQGESMKLKSGHYRAPYDTSRKWAQAILDLGGLPFTYFQTAVRSKDYAEAYPEHMLFNESFHEIDTFDWLNKNYTTYDFTDIGFLAHMRDVYHNLNDAGIVGMMFDYPYTGWPVYGGMDDKYSTAAGAYRTIFKLASEGLGNKAYIHERNLKYGSDIALGYVASQRTWGDTDVITPEMVARSGLRWYKNRVVVNYDMDAKNLLKAQPADSEDGINKLLTMSYVTASRLLLANSFGTLDAEHVYKLSRIYPFHQFARSARPLDAFTTDYPRVYGMKLTDKWSSLTFFNEDEEHPQKISIKLSGIEGRGGAGLHPDKQYYIYDFWNDKLIGTFGGNETLEQELRKGEARQMAVREVESNPQVLSTDRHLLQGLLELSEVFWNEETKELTGYAELVEGESMHITIATNGWQPQHCTVADNE
;
A
#
# COMPACT_ATOMS: atom_id res chain seq x y z
N GLY A 1 27.12 -23.52 -1.99
CA GLY A 1 27.03 -22.30 -2.80
C GLY A 1 28.36 -21.57 -2.81
N TYR A 2 28.76 -21.09 -3.95
CA TYR A 2 29.96 -20.26 -4.05
C TYR A 2 29.55 -18.78 -3.89
N MET A 3 30.28 -18.04 -3.06
CA MET A 3 30.17 -16.59 -2.99
C MET A 3 30.95 -15.97 -4.14
N THR A 4 30.40 -14.96 -4.77
CA THR A 4 31.06 -14.18 -5.81
C THR A 4 31.55 -12.84 -5.23
N GLU A 5 32.41 -12.13 -5.95
CA GLU A 5 32.83 -10.76 -5.59
C GLU A 5 31.65 -9.76 -5.49
N LYS A 6 30.48 -10.13 -6.03
CA LYS A 6 29.25 -9.32 -5.99
C LYS A 6 28.39 -9.59 -4.76
N ASP A 7 28.65 -10.67 -4.03
CA ASP A 7 27.91 -10.97 -2.81
C ASP A 7 28.23 -9.93 -1.74
N ARG A 8 27.21 -9.47 -1.02
CA ARG A 8 27.33 -8.44 -0.01
C ARG A 8 26.71 -8.89 1.29
N PHE A 9 27.36 -8.58 2.39
CA PHE A 9 26.83 -8.75 3.74
C PHE A 9 26.71 -7.38 4.40
N TYR A 10 25.65 -7.19 5.15
CA TYR A 10 25.48 -6.05 6.03
C TYR A 10 25.80 -6.46 7.46
N LEU A 11 26.78 -5.80 8.06
CA LEU A 11 27.16 -5.98 9.45
C LEU A 11 27.20 -4.61 10.13
N ASP A 12 26.47 -4.44 11.22
CA ASP A 12 26.46 -3.20 12.01
C ASP A 12 26.94 -3.49 13.43
N PHE A 13 28.15 -3.04 13.74
CA PHE A 13 28.79 -3.20 15.06
C PHE A 13 28.72 -1.94 15.92
N VAL A 14 28.15 -0.85 15.41
CA VAL A 14 28.21 0.47 16.09
C VAL A 14 26.83 0.98 16.54
N THR A 15 25.75 0.48 15.98
CA THR A 15 24.42 0.93 16.32
C THR A 15 23.86 0.11 17.47
N ALA A 16 23.75 0.74 18.65
CA ALA A 16 23.32 0.05 19.86
C ALA A 16 21.81 -0.34 19.84
N ASN A 17 20.96 0.43 19.17
CA ASN A 17 19.55 0.15 19.06
C ASN A 17 19.22 -0.61 17.76
N PRO A 18 18.66 -1.84 17.82
CA PRO A 18 18.31 -2.63 16.64
C PRO A 18 17.30 -1.95 15.69
N ILE A 19 16.43 -1.07 16.20
CA ILE A 19 15.50 -0.26 15.38
C ILE A 19 16.32 0.55 14.35
N TYR A 20 17.31 1.29 14.81
CA TYR A 20 18.14 2.13 13.93
C TYR A 20 19.08 1.31 13.04
N SER A 21 19.54 0.15 13.51
CA SER A 21 20.34 -0.75 12.69
C SER A 21 19.55 -1.29 11.50
N ALA A 22 18.30 -1.69 11.71
CA ALA A 22 17.41 -2.12 10.63
C ALA A 22 17.14 -1.00 9.60
N GLU A 23 16.95 0.24 10.07
CA GLU A 23 16.78 1.40 9.17
C GLU A 23 18.03 1.68 8.35
N LYS A 24 19.22 1.61 8.95
CA LYS A 24 20.50 1.74 8.22
C LYS A 24 20.67 0.64 7.18
N TYR A 25 20.28 -0.59 7.48
CA TYR A 25 20.26 -1.67 6.51
C TYR A 25 19.41 -1.32 5.29
N ALA A 26 18.18 -0.87 5.49
CA ALA A 26 17.31 -0.52 4.38
C ALA A 26 17.83 0.67 3.55
N GLN A 27 18.40 1.70 4.20
CA GLN A 27 19.06 2.82 3.50
C GLN A 27 20.26 2.34 2.69
N THR A 28 21.07 1.44 3.24
CA THR A 28 22.20 0.84 2.53
C THR A 28 21.71 0.05 1.32
N LEU A 29 20.67 -0.74 1.49
CA LEU A 29 20.05 -1.51 0.40
C LEU A 29 19.51 -0.59 -0.70
N ARG A 30 18.86 0.52 -0.34
CA ARG A 30 18.39 1.54 -1.28
C ARG A 30 19.53 2.09 -2.14
N ILE A 31 20.67 2.43 -1.52
CA ILE A 31 21.83 2.96 -2.23
C ILE A 31 22.47 1.90 -3.13
N LEU A 32 22.73 0.70 -2.60
CA LEU A 32 23.38 -0.38 -3.33
C LEU A 32 22.58 -0.89 -4.53
N GLN A 33 21.26 -0.94 -4.40
CA GLN A 33 20.33 -1.36 -5.44
C GLN A 33 19.87 -0.20 -6.33
N GLN A 34 20.34 1.03 -6.07
CA GLN A 34 19.94 2.25 -6.79
C GLN A 34 18.42 2.42 -6.86
N ILE A 35 17.73 2.09 -5.76
CA ILE A 35 16.26 2.13 -5.70
C ILE A 35 15.79 3.57 -5.72
N ASN A 36 15.11 3.95 -6.80
CA ASN A 36 14.34 5.17 -6.90
C ASN A 36 12.87 4.82 -6.70
N LEU A 37 12.43 4.84 -5.45
CA LEU A 37 11.07 4.47 -5.11
C LEU A 37 10.12 5.59 -5.54
N ASN A 38 9.22 5.28 -6.48
CA ASN A 38 8.08 6.13 -6.75
C ASN A 38 7.06 5.94 -5.63
N TYR A 39 6.69 7.03 -4.99
CA TYR A 39 5.71 7.00 -3.93
C TYR A 39 4.31 7.09 -4.53
N TYR A 40 3.58 5.99 -4.49
CA TYR A 40 2.21 5.90 -4.96
C TYR A 40 1.27 6.08 -3.77
N TYR A 41 0.91 7.33 -3.49
CA TYR A 41 0.17 7.74 -2.29
C TYR A 41 -1.35 7.71 -2.45
N PHE A 42 -1.85 7.05 -3.46
CA PHE A 42 -3.26 6.98 -3.74
C PHE A 42 -3.81 5.57 -3.44
N PRO A 43 -5.09 5.46 -3.06
CA PRO A 43 -5.75 4.16 -2.96
C PRO A 43 -6.02 3.57 -4.34
N THR A 44 -6.21 2.26 -4.38
CA THR A 44 -6.65 1.57 -5.60
C THR A 44 -7.87 0.72 -5.29
N ILE A 45 -8.88 0.78 -6.15
CA ILE A 45 -10.03 -0.13 -6.09
C ILE A 45 -9.68 -1.42 -6.84
N CYS A 46 -9.87 -2.56 -6.17
CA CYS A 46 -9.81 -3.87 -6.78
C CYS A 46 -11.17 -4.25 -7.33
N MET A 47 -11.35 -4.21 -8.64
CA MET A 47 -12.64 -4.51 -9.29
C MET A 47 -13.15 -5.92 -8.99
N TRP A 48 -12.25 -6.89 -8.81
CA TRP A 48 -12.62 -8.24 -8.39
C TRP A 48 -13.44 -8.24 -7.10
N TYR A 49 -12.91 -7.62 -6.04
CA TYR A 49 -13.58 -7.58 -4.75
C TYR A 49 -14.77 -6.62 -4.71
N ALA A 50 -14.64 -5.48 -5.38
CA ALA A 50 -15.68 -4.44 -5.37
C ALA A 50 -16.94 -4.84 -6.10
N MET A 51 -16.83 -5.71 -7.13
CA MET A 51 -17.92 -6.09 -8.03
C MET A 51 -18.39 -7.53 -7.87
N MET A 52 -17.64 -8.38 -7.18
CA MET A 52 -17.98 -9.81 -7.04
C MET A 52 -18.72 -10.08 -5.72
N PRO A 53 -19.90 -10.74 -5.76
CA PRO A 53 -20.72 -10.98 -4.57
C PRO A 53 -20.04 -11.85 -3.51
N ILE A 54 -19.14 -12.75 -3.92
CA ILE A 54 -18.51 -13.75 -3.04
C ILE A 54 -17.60 -13.17 -1.97
N TYR A 55 -17.06 -11.97 -2.19
CA TYR A 55 -16.08 -11.37 -1.28
C TYR A 55 -16.61 -10.22 -0.43
N GLY A 56 -17.77 -9.70 -0.72
CA GLY A 56 -18.07 -8.43 -0.08
C GLY A 56 -19.46 -8.19 0.37
N GLY A 57 -20.37 -8.92 -0.04
CA GLY A 57 -21.72 -8.63 0.35
C GLY A 57 -22.78 -8.90 -0.71
N ASN A 58 -23.98 -8.68 -0.30
CA ASN A 58 -25.16 -8.95 -1.10
C ASN A 58 -25.43 -7.90 -2.18
N ILE A 59 -24.61 -6.85 -2.29
CA ILE A 59 -24.83 -5.74 -3.22
C ILE A 59 -23.74 -5.76 -4.29
N VAL A 60 -24.13 -6.12 -5.50
CA VAL A 60 -23.31 -5.98 -6.70
C VAL A 60 -23.59 -4.61 -7.31
N MET A 61 -22.60 -3.73 -7.31
CA MET A 61 -22.75 -2.36 -7.80
C MET A 61 -22.38 -2.18 -9.28
N GLY A 62 -22.01 -3.26 -9.96
CA GLY A 62 -21.61 -3.22 -11.38
C GLY A 62 -21.02 -4.54 -11.84
N THR A 63 -20.22 -4.45 -12.87
CA THR A 63 -19.56 -5.60 -13.50
C THR A 63 -18.04 -5.48 -13.40
N ASN A 64 -17.36 -6.62 -13.25
CA ASN A 64 -15.90 -6.69 -13.26
C ASN A 64 -15.37 -6.71 -14.70
N ASP A 65 -15.59 -5.60 -15.41
CA ASP A 65 -15.16 -5.39 -16.79
C ASP A 65 -14.81 -3.91 -17.03
N THR A 66 -14.41 -3.56 -18.23
CA THR A 66 -14.02 -2.18 -18.57
C THR A 66 -15.16 -1.17 -18.43
N VAL A 67 -16.41 -1.56 -18.67
CA VAL A 67 -17.57 -0.69 -18.48
C VAL A 67 -17.80 -0.44 -16.98
N GLY A 68 -17.82 -1.52 -16.18
CA GLY A 68 -17.97 -1.41 -14.73
C GLY A 68 -16.87 -0.59 -14.08
N ALA A 69 -15.63 -0.72 -14.55
CA ALA A 69 -14.50 0.07 -14.05
C ALA A 69 -14.66 1.57 -14.34
N VAL A 70 -15.14 1.94 -15.52
CA VAL A 70 -15.41 3.36 -15.86
C VAL A 70 -16.59 3.90 -15.04
N GLU A 71 -17.64 3.13 -14.86
CA GLU A 71 -18.77 3.53 -14.00
C GLU A 71 -18.33 3.71 -12.54
N GLU A 72 -17.44 2.85 -12.06
CA GLU A 72 -16.88 2.98 -10.71
C GLU A 72 -16.05 4.26 -10.56
N MET A 73 -15.22 4.57 -11.55
CA MET A 73 -14.44 5.82 -11.54
C MET A 73 -15.34 7.07 -11.57
N LYS A 74 -16.48 7.01 -12.26
CA LYS A 74 -17.50 8.08 -12.20
C LYS A 74 -18.07 8.25 -10.78
N ARG A 75 -18.33 7.15 -10.06
CA ARG A 75 -18.79 7.20 -8.67
C ARG A 75 -17.74 7.85 -7.75
N VAL A 76 -16.47 7.48 -7.91
CA VAL A 76 -15.35 8.12 -7.20
C VAL A 76 -15.33 9.62 -7.45
N LYS A 77 -15.45 10.04 -8.71
CA LYS A 77 -15.47 11.48 -9.07
C LYS A 77 -16.67 12.20 -8.45
N LEU A 78 -17.86 11.61 -8.52
CA LEU A 78 -19.08 12.18 -7.96
C LEU A 78 -19.05 12.29 -6.43
N SER A 79 -18.38 11.39 -5.74
CA SER A 79 -18.21 11.44 -4.27
C SER A 79 -17.36 12.63 -3.80
N GLY A 80 -16.63 13.30 -4.70
CA GLY A 80 -15.69 14.35 -4.36
C GLY A 80 -14.34 13.86 -3.84
N PHE A 81 -14.12 12.55 -3.72
CA PHE A 81 -12.89 12.01 -3.16
C PHE A 81 -11.62 12.42 -3.93
N LEU A 82 -11.74 12.65 -5.23
CA LEU A 82 -10.60 13.12 -6.06
C LEU A 82 -10.06 14.51 -5.68
N LYS A 83 -10.75 15.25 -4.81
CA LYS A 83 -10.23 16.50 -4.23
C LYS A 83 -9.08 16.25 -3.24
N TYR A 84 -8.96 15.05 -2.69
CA TYR A 84 -7.96 14.69 -1.67
C TYR A 84 -6.78 13.92 -2.25
N THR A 85 -7.02 13.10 -3.26
CA THR A 85 -6.01 12.29 -3.94
C THR A 85 -6.59 11.71 -5.23
N THR A 86 -5.75 11.16 -6.10
CA THR A 86 -6.25 10.37 -7.24
C THR A 86 -6.66 8.96 -6.80
N MET A 87 -7.28 8.21 -7.73
CA MET A 87 -7.73 6.83 -7.49
C MET A 87 -7.20 5.89 -8.57
N GLY A 88 -6.57 4.81 -8.16
CA GLY A 88 -6.27 3.70 -9.06
C GLY A 88 -7.50 2.81 -9.27
N ILE A 89 -7.76 2.41 -10.48
CA ILE A 89 -8.77 1.37 -10.80
C ILE A 89 -8.04 0.17 -11.37
N ARG A 90 -8.12 -0.96 -10.69
CA ARG A 90 -7.50 -2.19 -11.11
C ARG A 90 -8.53 -3.15 -11.66
N LEU A 91 -8.51 -3.33 -12.98
CA LEU A 91 -9.28 -4.38 -13.63
C LEU A 91 -8.61 -5.74 -13.34
N VAL A 92 -9.38 -6.67 -12.81
CA VAL A 92 -8.92 -8.01 -12.45
C VAL A 92 -9.85 -9.02 -13.11
N PRO A 93 -9.38 -9.83 -14.06
CA PRO A 93 -10.21 -10.88 -14.65
C PRO A 93 -10.56 -11.94 -13.62
N ASP A 94 -11.63 -12.67 -13.88
CA ASP A 94 -11.99 -13.81 -13.06
C ASP A 94 -10.96 -14.92 -13.20
N CYS A 95 -10.18 -15.16 -12.16
CA CYS A 95 -9.19 -16.22 -12.16
C CYS A 95 -9.79 -17.63 -12.06
N TYR A 96 -11.08 -17.75 -11.86
CA TYR A 96 -11.81 -19.01 -11.85
C TYR A 96 -12.49 -19.32 -13.18
N ASP A 97 -12.57 -18.36 -14.07
CA ASP A 97 -13.08 -18.57 -15.41
C ASP A 97 -12.12 -19.46 -16.20
N GLU A 98 -12.62 -20.54 -16.77
CA GLU A 98 -11.84 -21.42 -17.63
C GLU A 98 -11.26 -20.72 -18.87
N ASN A 99 -11.86 -19.60 -19.25
CA ASN A 99 -11.41 -18.76 -20.35
C ASN A 99 -10.49 -17.61 -19.88
N ASN A 100 -10.13 -17.56 -18.61
CA ASN A 100 -9.23 -16.56 -18.05
C ASN A 100 -7.79 -16.87 -18.45
N GLU A 101 -7.45 -16.48 -19.64
CA GLU A 101 -6.12 -16.62 -20.20
C GLU A 101 -5.35 -15.30 -20.12
N ASN A 102 -4.03 -15.39 -20.09
CA ASN A 102 -3.16 -14.22 -20.10
C ASN A 102 -3.13 -13.55 -21.49
N GLY A 103 -4.18 -12.91 -21.87
CA GLY A 103 -4.28 -12.23 -23.18
C GLY A 103 -5.29 -11.09 -23.16
N TRP A 104 -6.07 -11.02 -22.08
CA TRP A 104 -7.15 -10.02 -21.97
C TRP A 104 -6.64 -8.58 -21.79
N TRP A 105 -5.41 -8.39 -21.31
CA TRP A 105 -4.80 -7.08 -21.06
C TRP A 105 -4.11 -6.47 -22.29
N ASP A 106 -3.93 -7.23 -23.34
CA ASP A 106 -3.32 -6.79 -24.60
C ASP A 106 -4.35 -6.95 -25.72
N ASP A 107 -4.87 -5.85 -26.23
CA ASP A 107 -5.97 -5.84 -27.19
C ASP A 107 -5.63 -6.52 -28.53
N GLU A 108 -5.11 -5.78 -29.52
CA GLU A 108 -4.85 -6.36 -30.83
C GLU A 108 -3.56 -7.20 -30.87
N HIS A 109 -2.51 -6.68 -30.27
CA HIS A 109 -1.19 -7.31 -30.36
C HIS A 109 -1.19 -8.68 -29.68
N TRP A 110 -1.68 -8.76 -28.44
CA TRP A 110 -1.75 -10.01 -27.71
C TRP A 110 -2.74 -10.99 -28.34
N ARG A 111 -3.91 -10.49 -28.72
CA ARG A 111 -4.92 -11.28 -29.42
C ARG A 111 -4.38 -11.98 -30.65
N LEU A 112 -3.54 -11.31 -31.42
CA LEU A 112 -2.97 -11.86 -32.66
C LEU A 112 -1.75 -12.76 -32.44
N ARG A 113 -1.03 -12.58 -31.32
CA ARG A 113 0.27 -13.23 -31.09
C ARG A 113 0.35 -14.01 -29.79
N GLY A 114 -0.18 -13.47 -28.73
CA GLY A 114 0.16 -13.85 -27.37
C GLY A 114 -0.62 -15.03 -26.82
N SER A 115 -1.80 -15.27 -27.31
CA SER A 115 -2.64 -16.38 -26.83
C SER A 115 -2.63 -17.58 -27.76
N GLY A 116 -1.66 -17.61 -28.68
CA GLY A 116 -1.58 -18.69 -29.66
C GLY A 116 -2.83 -18.79 -30.53
N PRO A 117 -3.20 -19.99 -30.94
CA PRO A 117 -4.38 -20.22 -31.78
C PRO A 117 -5.69 -19.70 -31.19
N GLN A 118 -5.73 -19.48 -29.88
CA GLN A 118 -6.93 -19.06 -29.15
C GLN A 118 -6.99 -17.56 -28.85
N GLY A 119 -5.97 -16.78 -29.17
CA GLY A 119 -5.85 -15.39 -28.75
C GLY A 119 -7.08 -14.55 -29.04
N GLU A 120 -7.58 -14.59 -30.26
CA GLU A 120 -8.77 -13.86 -30.66
C GLU A 120 -10.04 -14.38 -29.97
N SER A 121 -10.18 -15.67 -29.91
CA SER A 121 -11.31 -16.35 -29.27
C SER A 121 -11.38 -16.05 -27.79
N MET A 122 -10.24 -15.95 -27.12
CA MET A 122 -10.16 -15.70 -25.69
C MET A 122 -10.58 -14.28 -25.30
N LYS A 123 -10.19 -13.27 -26.07
CA LYS A 123 -10.64 -11.90 -25.85
C LYS A 123 -12.17 -11.80 -25.89
N LEU A 124 -12.82 -12.48 -26.79
CA LEU A 124 -14.27 -12.52 -26.90
C LEU A 124 -14.91 -13.31 -25.75
N LYS A 125 -14.26 -14.37 -25.26
CA LYS A 125 -14.76 -15.21 -24.18
C LYS A 125 -14.59 -14.56 -22.81
N SER A 126 -13.49 -13.86 -22.56
CA SER A 126 -13.23 -13.24 -21.26
C SER A 126 -14.27 -12.18 -20.89
N GLY A 127 -14.85 -11.51 -21.90
CA GLY A 127 -15.86 -10.48 -21.68
C GLY A 127 -15.40 -9.25 -20.91
N HIS A 128 -14.11 -9.14 -20.59
CA HIS A 128 -13.58 -8.04 -19.79
C HIS A 128 -13.45 -6.73 -20.58
N TYR A 129 -13.20 -6.81 -21.87
CA TYR A 129 -13.22 -5.64 -22.77
C TYR A 129 -14.58 -5.53 -23.44
N ARG A 130 -15.37 -4.53 -23.03
CA ARG A 130 -16.73 -4.31 -23.51
C ARG A 130 -16.89 -2.94 -24.12
N ALA A 131 -17.67 -2.88 -25.22
CA ALA A 131 -18.02 -1.62 -25.86
C ALA A 131 -18.73 -0.65 -24.88
N PRO A 132 -18.38 0.66 -24.89
CA PRO A 132 -17.50 1.34 -25.82
C PRO A 132 -15.99 1.25 -25.50
N TYR A 133 -15.62 0.59 -24.39
CA TYR A 133 -14.24 0.48 -23.88
C TYR A 133 -13.66 -0.90 -24.20
N ASP A 134 -13.72 -1.29 -25.44
CA ASP A 134 -13.40 -2.63 -25.93
C ASP A 134 -11.93 -2.88 -26.28
N THR A 135 -11.05 -1.92 -25.92
CA THR A 135 -9.59 -2.05 -25.99
C THR A 135 -8.92 -1.48 -24.76
N SER A 136 -7.69 -1.91 -24.46
CA SER A 136 -6.88 -1.38 -23.36
C SER A 136 -6.73 0.14 -23.46
N ARG A 137 -6.48 0.67 -24.66
CA ARG A 137 -6.32 2.12 -24.90
C ARG A 137 -7.61 2.90 -24.63
N LYS A 138 -8.76 2.45 -25.13
CA LYS A 138 -10.04 3.14 -24.90
C LYS A 138 -10.41 3.14 -23.43
N TRP A 139 -10.20 2.03 -22.76
CA TRP A 139 -10.46 1.91 -21.32
C TRP A 139 -9.51 2.80 -20.51
N ALA A 140 -8.20 2.69 -20.74
CA ALA A 140 -7.21 3.49 -20.02
C ALA A 140 -7.48 5.00 -20.19
N GLN A 141 -7.75 5.45 -21.42
CA GLN A 141 -8.07 6.85 -21.67
C GLN A 141 -9.32 7.31 -20.92
N ALA A 142 -10.38 6.50 -20.89
CA ALA A 142 -11.60 6.84 -20.16
C ALA A 142 -11.36 6.98 -18.65
N ILE A 143 -10.51 6.14 -18.05
CA ILE A 143 -10.12 6.26 -16.63
C ILE A 143 -9.30 7.54 -16.40
N LEU A 144 -8.32 7.82 -17.26
CA LEU A 144 -7.48 9.03 -17.17
C LEU A 144 -8.31 10.31 -17.30
N ASP A 145 -9.27 10.37 -18.23
CA ASP A 145 -10.16 11.52 -18.45
C ASP A 145 -11.06 11.80 -17.24
N LEU A 146 -11.32 10.80 -16.44
CA LEU A 146 -12.06 10.93 -15.18
C LEU A 146 -11.18 11.34 -13.98
N GLY A 147 -9.85 11.42 -14.17
CA GLY A 147 -8.88 11.74 -13.11
C GLY A 147 -8.37 10.52 -12.33
N GLY A 148 -8.66 9.32 -12.82
CA GLY A 148 -8.18 8.06 -12.25
C GLY A 148 -6.91 7.54 -12.92
N LEU A 149 -6.41 6.41 -12.41
CA LEU A 149 -5.23 5.73 -12.92
C LEU A 149 -5.58 4.28 -13.28
N PRO A 150 -5.39 3.84 -14.53
CA PRO A 150 -5.73 2.49 -14.97
C PRO A 150 -4.63 1.50 -14.59
N PHE A 151 -5.01 0.47 -13.84
CA PHE A 151 -4.16 -0.67 -13.46
C PHE A 151 -4.74 -1.97 -14.00
N THR A 152 -3.85 -2.89 -14.31
CA THR A 152 -4.24 -4.22 -14.73
C THR A 152 -3.67 -5.31 -13.81
N TYR A 153 -3.88 -6.54 -14.16
CA TYR A 153 -3.57 -7.74 -13.38
C TYR A 153 -2.92 -8.79 -14.26
N PHE A 154 -1.98 -9.52 -13.70
CA PHE A 154 -1.29 -10.60 -14.39
C PHE A 154 -1.02 -11.78 -13.45
N GLN A 155 -1.43 -12.96 -13.86
CA GLN A 155 -1.01 -14.19 -13.21
C GLN A 155 0.33 -14.62 -13.80
N THR A 156 1.38 -14.23 -13.15
CA THR A 156 2.75 -14.12 -13.67
C THR A 156 3.26 -15.34 -14.38
N ALA A 157 2.97 -16.52 -13.86
CA ALA A 157 3.58 -17.75 -14.36
C ALA A 157 2.58 -18.89 -14.54
N VAL A 158 1.29 -18.59 -14.52
CA VAL A 158 0.23 -19.58 -14.66
C VAL A 158 -0.38 -19.49 -16.05
N ARG A 159 -0.39 -20.58 -16.78
CA ARG A 159 -0.91 -20.62 -18.14
C ARG A 159 -1.67 -21.89 -18.43
N SER A 160 -2.64 -21.81 -19.34
CA SER A 160 -3.38 -22.99 -19.79
C SER A 160 -2.51 -23.97 -20.57
N LYS A 161 -2.95 -25.22 -20.56
CA LYS A 161 -2.29 -26.27 -21.31
C LYS A 161 -2.27 -26.02 -22.82
N ASP A 162 -3.33 -25.45 -23.36
CA ASP A 162 -3.44 -25.13 -24.79
C ASP A 162 -2.35 -24.18 -25.26
N TYR A 163 -2.01 -23.16 -24.41
CA TYR A 163 -0.89 -22.29 -24.71
C TYR A 163 0.44 -23.04 -24.70
N ALA A 164 0.65 -23.88 -23.71
CA ALA A 164 1.88 -24.67 -23.60
C ALA A 164 2.09 -25.65 -24.76
N GLU A 165 1.00 -26.18 -25.31
CA GLU A 165 1.05 -27.02 -26.51
C GLU A 165 1.41 -26.24 -27.76
N ALA A 166 0.98 -24.95 -27.82
CA ALA A 166 1.30 -24.07 -28.95
C ALA A 166 2.70 -23.45 -28.87
N TYR A 167 3.21 -23.21 -27.68
CA TYR A 167 4.51 -22.56 -27.41
C TYR A 167 5.29 -23.29 -26.31
N PRO A 168 5.69 -24.56 -26.54
CA PRO A 168 6.38 -25.35 -25.52
C PRO A 168 7.72 -24.75 -25.08
N GLU A 169 8.39 -23.99 -25.97
CA GLU A 169 9.65 -23.29 -25.68
C GLU A 169 9.49 -22.18 -24.63
N HIS A 170 8.30 -21.66 -24.42
CA HIS A 170 8.03 -20.63 -23.41
C HIS A 170 7.83 -21.21 -22.00
N MET A 171 7.81 -22.52 -21.85
CA MET A 171 7.41 -23.20 -20.61
C MET A 171 8.61 -23.76 -19.85
N LEU A 172 8.50 -23.74 -18.52
CA LEU A 172 9.41 -24.49 -17.65
C LEU A 172 9.23 -26.00 -17.83
N PHE A 173 10.32 -26.75 -17.75
CA PHE A 173 10.33 -28.18 -17.75
C PHE A 173 10.44 -28.73 -16.31
N ASN A 174 9.94 -29.96 -16.11
CA ASN A 174 10.11 -30.67 -14.85
C ASN A 174 11.58 -31.16 -14.66
N GLU A 175 11.85 -31.77 -13.53
CA GLU A 175 13.22 -32.24 -13.20
C GLU A 175 13.81 -33.23 -14.19
N SER A 176 12.98 -33.95 -14.95
CA SER A 176 13.43 -34.87 -15.99
C SER A 176 13.78 -34.19 -17.31
N PHE A 177 13.40 -32.93 -17.48
CA PHE A 177 13.54 -32.14 -18.71
C PHE A 177 12.82 -32.72 -19.94
N HIS A 178 11.87 -33.62 -19.72
CA HIS A 178 11.11 -34.27 -20.79
C HIS A 178 9.69 -33.78 -20.89
N GLU A 179 9.15 -33.27 -19.81
CA GLU A 179 7.78 -32.79 -19.74
C GLU A 179 7.74 -31.37 -19.23
N ILE A 180 6.78 -30.60 -19.73
CA ILE A 180 6.50 -29.26 -19.26
C ILE A 180 6.06 -29.36 -17.80
N ASP A 181 6.62 -28.49 -16.94
CA ASP A 181 6.26 -28.44 -15.53
C ASP A 181 4.79 -28.02 -15.38
N THR A 182 4.10 -28.64 -14.44
CA THR A 182 2.68 -28.40 -14.23
C THR A 182 2.39 -28.03 -12.79
N PHE A 183 1.42 -27.15 -12.64
CA PHE A 183 0.94 -26.67 -11.37
C PHE A 183 -0.57 -26.93 -11.25
N ASP A 184 -0.96 -27.78 -10.30
CA ASP A 184 -2.37 -28.03 -10.02
C ASP A 184 -2.94 -26.91 -9.15
N TRP A 185 -3.95 -26.23 -9.68
CA TRP A 185 -4.64 -25.17 -8.99
C TRP A 185 -6.13 -25.21 -9.32
N LEU A 186 -6.96 -25.23 -8.28
CA LEU A 186 -8.43 -25.32 -8.41
C LEU A 186 -8.88 -26.53 -9.27
N ASN A 187 -8.20 -27.67 -9.14
CA ASN A 187 -8.44 -28.89 -9.93
C ASN A 187 -8.20 -28.71 -11.46
N LYS A 188 -7.43 -27.70 -11.83
CA LYS A 188 -6.98 -27.46 -13.21
C LYS A 188 -5.47 -27.54 -13.27
N ASN A 189 -4.97 -28.18 -14.29
CA ASN A 189 -3.55 -28.37 -14.51
C ASN A 189 -3.02 -27.21 -15.38
N TYR A 190 -2.31 -26.28 -14.74
CA TYR A 190 -1.67 -25.16 -15.41
C TYR A 190 -0.19 -25.45 -15.65
N THR A 191 0.39 -24.75 -16.62
CA THR A 191 1.83 -24.74 -16.89
C THR A 191 2.44 -23.44 -16.41
N THR A 192 3.76 -23.39 -16.28
CA THR A 192 4.49 -22.20 -15.84
C THR A 192 5.44 -21.70 -16.91
N TYR A 193 5.57 -20.38 -17.00
CA TYR A 193 6.47 -19.72 -17.95
C TYR A 193 7.93 -19.86 -17.55
N ASP A 194 8.81 -19.99 -18.55
CA ASP A 194 10.27 -19.86 -18.39
C ASP A 194 10.73 -18.40 -18.57
N PHE A 195 11.00 -17.73 -17.47
CA PHE A 195 11.55 -16.37 -17.48
C PHE A 195 13.05 -16.31 -17.80
N THR A 196 13.59 -17.33 -18.44
CA THR A 196 14.94 -17.37 -19.02
C THR A 196 14.92 -17.59 -20.52
N ASP A 197 13.79 -18.04 -21.10
CA ASP A 197 13.64 -18.18 -22.55
C ASP A 197 13.63 -16.81 -23.24
N ILE A 198 14.53 -16.61 -24.19
CA ILE A 198 14.72 -15.33 -24.86
C ILE A 198 13.54 -14.93 -25.78
N GLY A 199 12.85 -15.93 -26.36
CA GLY A 199 11.67 -15.70 -27.19
C GLY A 199 10.48 -15.24 -26.36
N PHE A 200 10.23 -15.91 -25.23
CA PHE A 200 9.21 -15.51 -24.29
C PHE A 200 9.48 -14.12 -23.70
N LEU A 201 10.71 -13.84 -23.29
CA LEU A 201 11.08 -12.52 -22.77
C LEU A 201 10.88 -11.41 -23.79
N ALA A 202 11.21 -11.65 -25.07
CA ALA A 202 10.99 -10.69 -26.13
C ALA A 202 9.48 -10.43 -26.33
N HIS A 203 8.69 -11.51 -26.38
CA HIS A 203 7.24 -11.42 -26.50
C HIS A 203 6.60 -10.61 -25.36
N MET A 204 6.94 -10.93 -24.11
CA MET A 204 6.40 -10.21 -22.96
C MET A 204 6.86 -8.74 -22.89
N ARG A 205 8.06 -8.44 -23.36
CA ARG A 205 8.51 -7.05 -23.49
C ARG A 205 7.60 -6.27 -24.44
N ASP A 206 7.24 -6.83 -25.58
CA ASP A 206 6.31 -6.22 -26.53
C ASP A 206 4.93 -5.99 -25.90
N VAL A 207 4.42 -6.98 -25.13
CA VAL A 207 3.16 -6.87 -24.39
C VAL A 207 3.20 -5.69 -23.41
N TYR A 208 4.25 -5.58 -22.60
CA TYR A 208 4.36 -4.49 -21.62
C TYR A 208 4.52 -3.12 -22.30
N HIS A 209 5.24 -3.02 -23.41
CA HIS A 209 5.32 -1.79 -24.20
C HIS A 209 3.95 -1.38 -24.73
N ASN A 210 3.17 -2.31 -25.28
CA ASN A 210 1.82 -2.02 -25.77
C ASN A 210 0.87 -1.56 -24.66
N LEU A 211 0.98 -2.14 -23.46
CA LEU A 211 0.19 -1.69 -22.29
C LEU A 211 0.59 -0.27 -21.86
N ASN A 212 1.88 0.02 -21.82
CA ASN A 212 2.38 1.37 -21.54
C ASN A 212 1.88 2.38 -22.57
N ASP A 213 1.98 2.06 -23.85
CA ASP A 213 1.49 2.90 -24.96
C ASP A 213 -0.03 3.07 -24.94
N ALA A 214 -0.75 2.11 -24.39
CA ALA A 214 -2.20 2.21 -24.16
C ALA A 214 -2.56 3.14 -22.99
N GLY A 215 -1.60 3.51 -22.15
CA GLY A 215 -1.81 4.38 -20.99
C GLY A 215 -1.98 3.62 -19.68
N ILE A 216 -1.73 2.32 -19.63
CA ILE A 216 -1.72 1.54 -18.38
C ILE A 216 -0.53 1.99 -17.51
N VAL A 217 -0.79 2.39 -16.28
CA VAL A 217 0.22 2.96 -15.38
C VAL A 217 0.77 1.97 -14.36
N GLY A 218 0.23 0.77 -14.31
CA GLY A 218 0.72 -0.26 -13.40
C GLY A 218 0.02 -1.60 -13.53
N MET A 219 0.61 -2.59 -12.87
CA MET A 219 0.16 -3.96 -12.93
C MET A 219 0.39 -4.67 -11.59
N MET A 220 -0.59 -5.47 -11.18
CA MET A 220 -0.42 -6.41 -10.08
C MET A 220 -0.01 -7.77 -10.61
N PHE A 221 1.06 -8.32 -10.06
CA PHE A 221 1.57 -9.65 -10.34
C PHE A 221 1.12 -10.62 -9.26
N ASP A 222 0.20 -11.49 -9.62
CA ASP A 222 -0.31 -12.52 -8.72
C ASP A 222 0.35 -13.89 -9.01
N TYR A 223 0.39 -14.73 -7.99
CA TYR A 223 1.04 -16.04 -8.04
C TYR A 223 2.50 -16.02 -8.57
N PRO A 224 3.32 -14.99 -8.30
CA PRO A 224 4.66 -14.91 -8.90
C PRO A 224 5.57 -16.05 -8.44
N TYR A 225 5.28 -16.69 -7.30
CA TYR A 225 6.01 -17.83 -6.80
C TYR A 225 5.91 -19.06 -7.71
N THR A 226 4.90 -19.14 -8.59
CA THR A 226 4.80 -20.23 -9.58
C THR A 226 5.87 -20.12 -10.67
N GLY A 227 6.41 -18.93 -10.89
CA GLY A 227 7.58 -18.71 -11.75
C GLY A 227 8.92 -18.99 -11.09
N TRP A 228 8.92 -19.56 -9.88
CA TRP A 228 10.15 -20.03 -9.23
C TRP A 228 10.50 -21.43 -9.72
N PRO A 229 11.57 -21.60 -10.48
CA PRO A 229 11.90 -22.89 -11.08
C PRO A 229 12.51 -23.85 -10.03
N VAL A 230 11.65 -24.60 -9.37
CA VAL A 230 12.02 -25.52 -8.26
C VAL A 230 13.01 -26.58 -8.71
N TYR A 231 12.79 -27.13 -9.90
CA TYR A 231 13.59 -28.23 -10.45
C TYR A 231 14.70 -27.77 -11.41
N GLY A 232 14.85 -26.47 -11.62
CA GLY A 232 15.64 -25.96 -12.73
C GLY A 232 14.80 -25.90 -14.00
N GLY A 233 14.96 -26.79 -14.94
CA GLY A 233 14.13 -26.90 -16.15
C GLY A 233 14.05 -25.66 -17.03
N MET A 234 14.97 -24.72 -16.81
CA MET A 234 15.10 -23.45 -17.50
C MET A 234 15.90 -23.60 -18.79
N ASP A 235 15.55 -22.82 -19.81
CA ASP A 235 16.32 -22.75 -21.06
C ASP A 235 17.76 -22.27 -20.80
N ASP A 236 17.91 -21.18 -20.01
CA ASP A 236 19.23 -20.74 -19.56
C ASP A 236 19.73 -21.56 -18.37
N LYS A 237 20.58 -22.52 -18.65
CA LYS A 237 21.22 -23.42 -17.66
C LYS A 237 22.13 -22.70 -16.64
N TYR A 238 22.52 -21.47 -16.91
CA TYR A 238 23.37 -20.65 -16.03
C TYR A 238 22.57 -19.72 -15.12
N SER A 239 21.28 -19.57 -15.37
CA SER A 239 20.38 -18.81 -14.51
C SER A 239 20.16 -19.51 -13.17
N THR A 240 19.99 -18.71 -12.12
CA THR A 240 19.51 -19.21 -10.84
C THR A 240 18.00 -19.00 -10.73
N ALA A 241 17.34 -19.79 -9.88
CA ALA A 241 15.92 -19.60 -9.58
C ALA A 241 15.60 -18.16 -9.11
N ALA A 242 16.47 -17.57 -8.29
CA ALA A 242 16.36 -16.18 -7.87
C ALA A 242 16.53 -15.20 -9.05
N GLY A 243 17.43 -15.50 -9.96
CA GLY A 243 17.64 -14.70 -11.18
C GLY A 243 16.42 -14.71 -12.10
N ALA A 244 15.88 -15.90 -12.37
CA ALA A 244 14.66 -16.07 -13.16
C ALA A 244 13.47 -15.33 -12.52
N TYR A 245 13.26 -15.50 -11.21
CA TYR A 245 12.22 -14.79 -10.46
C TYR A 245 12.38 -13.28 -10.53
N ARG A 246 13.60 -12.76 -10.37
CA ARG A 246 13.89 -11.32 -10.50
C ARG A 246 13.58 -10.79 -11.90
N THR A 247 13.82 -11.62 -12.94
CA THR A 247 13.56 -11.25 -14.33
C THR A 247 12.09 -10.95 -14.61
N ILE A 248 11.16 -11.61 -13.90
CA ILE A 248 9.73 -11.31 -14.00
C ILE A 248 9.47 -9.80 -13.85
N PHE A 249 9.96 -9.22 -12.77
CA PHE A 249 9.71 -7.82 -12.42
C PHE A 249 10.61 -6.84 -13.17
N LYS A 250 11.84 -7.26 -13.44
CA LYS A 250 12.76 -6.48 -14.28
C LYS A 250 12.16 -6.23 -15.66
N LEU A 251 11.68 -7.27 -16.31
CA LEU A 251 11.07 -7.19 -17.63
C LEU A 251 9.84 -6.29 -17.65
N ALA A 252 8.98 -6.43 -16.64
CA ALA A 252 7.81 -5.57 -16.50
C ALA A 252 8.18 -4.10 -16.26
N SER A 253 9.19 -3.83 -15.42
CA SER A 253 9.68 -2.48 -15.17
C SER A 253 10.29 -1.83 -16.41
N GLU A 254 11.01 -2.62 -17.23
CA GLU A 254 11.57 -2.14 -18.50
C GLU A 254 10.48 -1.85 -19.51
N GLY A 255 9.49 -2.72 -19.66
CA GLY A 255 8.43 -2.59 -20.65
C GLY A 255 7.35 -1.57 -20.30
N LEU A 256 6.86 -1.56 -19.07
CA LEU A 256 5.87 -0.59 -18.58
C LEU A 256 6.48 0.78 -18.24
N GLY A 257 7.82 0.86 -18.21
CA GLY A 257 8.56 2.07 -17.84
C GLY A 257 8.89 2.15 -16.34
N ASN A 258 9.98 2.84 -16.04
CA ASN A 258 10.56 2.94 -14.68
C ASN A 258 9.67 3.68 -13.66
N LYS A 259 8.59 4.30 -14.10
CA LYS A 259 7.58 4.94 -13.25
C LYS A 259 6.33 4.09 -13.07
N ALA A 260 6.27 2.91 -13.68
CA ALA A 260 5.12 2.05 -13.56
C ALA A 260 4.96 1.52 -12.14
N TYR A 261 3.72 1.43 -11.70
CA TYR A 261 3.39 0.79 -10.45
C TYR A 261 3.35 -0.73 -10.63
N ILE A 262 4.38 -1.41 -10.18
CA ILE A 262 4.48 -2.86 -10.20
C ILE A 262 4.26 -3.38 -8.79
N HIS A 263 3.20 -4.16 -8.60
CA HIS A 263 2.83 -4.74 -7.32
C HIS A 263 3.08 -6.25 -7.30
N GLU A 264 3.95 -6.70 -6.40
CA GLU A 264 4.26 -8.09 -6.15
C GLU A 264 3.39 -8.67 -5.03
N ARG A 265 2.51 -9.64 -5.35
CA ARG A 265 1.66 -10.33 -4.38
C ARG A 265 2.32 -11.60 -3.79
N ASN A 266 3.63 -11.64 -3.66
CA ASN A 266 4.32 -12.79 -3.10
C ASN A 266 4.45 -12.71 -1.58
N LEU A 267 4.17 -13.83 -0.90
CA LEU A 267 4.37 -14.02 0.53
C LEU A 267 5.27 -15.22 0.86
N LYS A 268 5.72 -15.99 -0.15
CA LYS A 268 6.38 -17.29 0.05
C LYS A 268 7.90 -17.22 -0.04
N TYR A 269 8.43 -16.62 -1.09
CA TYR A 269 9.88 -16.60 -1.36
C TYR A 269 10.46 -15.21 -1.02
N GLY A 270 11.77 -15.11 -0.92
CA GLY A 270 12.45 -13.91 -0.47
C GLY A 270 11.99 -12.64 -1.19
N SER A 271 11.17 -11.86 -0.52
CA SER A 271 10.58 -10.62 -1.06
C SER A 271 11.61 -9.56 -1.44
N ASP A 272 12.88 -9.71 -1.02
CA ASP A 272 13.95 -8.76 -1.33
C ASP A 272 14.55 -8.98 -2.74
N ILE A 273 14.26 -10.11 -3.39
CA ILE A 273 14.77 -10.43 -4.72
C ILE A 273 14.27 -9.45 -5.78
N ALA A 274 13.02 -9.00 -5.68
CA ALA A 274 12.39 -8.10 -6.63
C ALA A 274 12.64 -6.60 -6.35
N LEU A 275 13.29 -6.26 -5.25
CA LEU A 275 13.57 -4.86 -4.89
C LEU A 275 14.35 -4.14 -6.01
N GLY A 276 13.96 -2.88 -6.25
CA GLY A 276 14.46 -2.04 -7.34
C GLY A 276 13.62 -2.10 -8.61
N TYR A 277 12.77 -3.12 -8.77
CA TYR A 277 11.83 -3.24 -9.90
C TYR A 277 10.37 -3.16 -9.47
N VAL A 278 10.06 -3.52 -8.23
CA VAL A 278 8.69 -3.45 -7.70
C VAL A 278 8.49 -2.16 -6.90
N ALA A 279 7.35 -1.53 -7.11
CA ALA A 279 6.93 -0.35 -6.37
C ALA A 279 6.25 -0.72 -5.05
N SER A 280 5.61 -1.89 -5.00
CA SER A 280 4.84 -2.34 -3.84
C SER A 280 4.91 -3.85 -3.65
N GLN A 281 4.76 -4.26 -2.38
CA GLN A 281 4.64 -5.66 -1.98
C GLN A 281 3.52 -5.84 -0.97
N ARG A 282 2.86 -7.00 -1.02
CA ARG A 282 1.82 -7.38 -0.08
C ARG A 282 2.42 -7.84 1.26
N THR A 283 1.81 -7.44 2.38
CA THR A 283 2.23 -7.89 3.72
C THR A 283 1.41 -9.04 4.27
N TRP A 284 0.18 -9.21 3.80
CA TRP A 284 -0.76 -10.21 4.30
C TRP A 284 -1.54 -10.90 3.18
N GLY A 285 -2.43 -11.83 3.56
CA GLY A 285 -3.29 -12.58 2.64
C GLY A 285 -4.66 -11.96 2.41
N ASP A 286 -5.49 -12.67 1.65
CA ASP A 286 -6.85 -12.29 1.28
C ASP A 286 -7.77 -12.41 2.51
N THR A 287 -7.92 -11.34 3.28
CA THR A 287 -8.84 -11.28 4.42
C THR A 287 -9.22 -9.84 4.74
N ASP A 288 -10.48 -9.63 5.10
CA ASP A 288 -11.00 -8.35 5.60
C ASP A 288 -10.80 -8.19 7.11
N VAL A 289 -10.52 -9.27 7.83
CA VAL A 289 -10.28 -9.24 9.28
C VAL A 289 -8.87 -8.76 9.57
N ILE A 290 -8.74 -7.81 10.49
CA ILE A 290 -7.45 -7.32 10.98
C ILE A 290 -7.09 -8.11 12.23
N THR A 291 -6.02 -8.90 12.17
CA THR A 291 -5.52 -9.70 13.29
C THR A 291 -4.24 -9.08 13.87
N PRO A 292 -3.86 -9.43 15.13
CA PRO A 292 -2.59 -9.02 15.70
C PRO A 292 -1.39 -9.37 14.82
N GLU A 293 -1.41 -10.55 14.19
CA GLU A 293 -0.36 -10.98 13.29
C GLU A 293 -0.27 -10.11 12.03
N MET A 294 -1.40 -9.65 11.50
CA MET A 294 -1.43 -8.75 10.34
C MET A 294 -0.81 -7.40 10.69
N VAL A 295 -1.20 -6.81 11.83
CA VAL A 295 -0.62 -5.55 12.32
C VAL A 295 0.88 -5.70 12.51
N ALA A 296 1.31 -6.76 13.20
CA ALA A 296 2.72 -7.05 13.44
C ALA A 296 3.50 -7.27 12.14
N ARG A 297 2.99 -8.08 11.22
CA ARG A 297 3.69 -8.34 9.94
C ARG A 297 3.85 -7.08 9.11
N SER A 298 2.85 -6.21 9.08
CA SER A 298 2.95 -4.93 8.39
C SER A 298 3.92 -4.01 9.13
N GLY A 299 3.72 -3.82 10.42
CA GLY A 299 4.51 -2.91 11.26
C GLY A 299 5.98 -3.32 11.42
N LEU A 300 6.30 -4.62 11.51
CA LEU A 300 7.68 -5.10 11.59
C LEU A 300 8.50 -4.95 10.30
N ARG A 301 7.87 -4.46 9.23
CA ARG A 301 8.54 -4.06 7.98
C ARG A 301 8.82 -2.56 7.89
N TRP A 302 8.64 -1.80 8.98
CA TRP A 302 8.81 -0.33 9.02
C TRP A 302 10.09 0.15 8.34
N TYR A 303 11.20 -0.56 8.53
CA TYR A 303 12.52 -0.16 8.04
C TYR A 303 12.65 -0.24 6.51
N LYS A 304 11.85 -1.08 5.85
CA LYS A 304 11.76 -1.20 4.39
C LYS A 304 10.66 -0.35 3.79
N ASN A 305 9.55 -0.18 4.55
CA ASN A 305 8.37 0.54 4.07
C ASN A 305 8.72 2.00 3.75
N ARG A 306 8.38 2.44 2.55
CA ARG A 306 8.70 3.78 2.01
C ARG A 306 10.20 4.07 1.80
N VAL A 307 11.07 3.12 2.09
CA VAL A 307 12.51 3.25 1.87
C VAL A 307 12.93 2.50 0.61
N VAL A 308 12.58 1.25 0.50
CA VAL A 308 12.92 0.36 -0.63
C VAL A 308 11.71 -0.20 -1.35
N VAL A 309 10.53 -0.17 -0.75
CA VAL A 309 9.26 -0.65 -1.30
C VAL A 309 8.10 -0.04 -0.53
N ASN A 310 6.92 0.08 -1.15
CA ASN A 310 5.68 0.43 -0.45
C ASN A 310 4.94 -0.86 -0.08
N TYR A 311 4.51 -0.98 1.16
CA TYR A 311 3.71 -2.14 1.56
C TYR A 311 2.22 -1.85 1.49
N ASP A 312 1.43 -2.86 1.10
CA ASP A 312 0.00 -2.88 1.27
C ASP A 312 -0.48 -4.17 1.96
N MET A 313 -1.66 -4.11 2.53
CA MET A 313 -2.26 -5.20 3.29
C MET A 313 -3.20 -6.07 2.46
N ASP A 314 -3.16 -5.93 1.12
CA ASP A 314 -4.18 -6.44 0.21
C ASP A 314 -5.54 -5.72 0.32
N ALA A 315 -6.52 -6.15 -0.48
CA ALA A 315 -7.82 -5.49 -0.54
C ALA A 315 -8.56 -5.57 0.81
N LYS A 316 -9.05 -4.41 1.26
CA LYS A 316 -9.78 -4.26 2.52
C LYS A 316 -11.14 -3.60 2.28
N ASN A 317 -12.14 -4.12 2.97
CA ASN A 317 -13.50 -3.62 2.91
C ASN A 317 -13.82 -2.79 4.15
N LEU A 318 -14.08 -1.50 3.96
CA LEU A 318 -14.41 -0.58 5.05
C LEU A 318 -15.68 -1.00 5.80
N LEU A 319 -16.69 -1.50 5.07
CA LEU A 319 -17.97 -1.93 5.64
C LEU A 319 -17.86 -3.27 6.42
N LYS A 320 -16.75 -3.97 6.28
CA LYS A 320 -16.44 -5.21 7.02
C LYS A 320 -15.32 -5.04 8.04
N ALA A 321 -14.84 -3.81 8.22
CA ALA A 321 -13.86 -3.50 9.25
C ALA A 321 -14.39 -3.91 10.63
N GLN A 322 -13.56 -4.61 11.41
CA GLN A 322 -13.97 -5.17 12.69
C GLN A 322 -13.55 -4.26 13.87
N PRO A 323 -14.37 -4.08 14.90
CA PRO A 323 -15.73 -4.65 15.05
C PRO A 323 -16.68 -4.19 13.93
N ALA A 324 -17.50 -5.12 13.44
CA ALA A 324 -18.34 -4.87 12.28
C ALA A 324 -19.29 -3.68 12.51
N ASP A 325 -19.47 -2.87 11.47
CA ASP A 325 -20.34 -1.70 11.44
C ASP A 325 -20.06 -0.70 12.57
N SER A 326 -18.80 -0.65 13.05
CA SER A 326 -18.38 0.27 14.09
C SER A 326 -17.40 1.31 13.59
N GLU A 327 -17.50 2.51 14.13
CA GLU A 327 -16.54 3.57 13.89
C GLU A 327 -15.11 3.16 14.27
N ASP A 328 -14.94 2.48 15.41
CA ASP A 328 -13.64 1.99 15.87
C ASP A 328 -12.99 1.03 14.85
N GLY A 329 -13.78 0.13 14.23
CA GLY A 329 -13.29 -0.78 13.19
C GLY A 329 -12.78 -0.05 11.96
N ILE A 330 -13.53 0.94 11.46
CA ILE A 330 -13.13 1.76 10.30
C ILE A 330 -11.89 2.57 10.63
N ASN A 331 -11.88 3.26 11.78
CA ASN A 331 -10.75 4.07 12.22
C ASN A 331 -9.48 3.21 12.42
N LYS A 332 -9.61 2.00 12.97
CA LYS A 332 -8.52 1.02 13.08
C LYS A 332 -7.95 0.66 11.72
N LEU A 333 -8.81 0.31 10.76
CA LEU A 333 -8.39 -0.05 9.40
C LEU A 333 -7.64 1.09 8.71
N LEU A 334 -8.18 2.30 8.76
CA LEU A 334 -7.57 3.48 8.14
C LEU A 334 -6.24 3.84 8.81
N THR A 335 -6.21 3.84 10.15
CA THR A 335 -4.99 4.11 10.91
C THR A 335 -3.90 3.10 10.60
N MET A 336 -4.23 1.81 10.57
CA MET A 336 -3.30 0.75 10.23
C MET A 336 -2.75 0.91 8.82
N SER A 337 -3.62 1.20 7.84
CA SER A 337 -3.23 1.42 6.45
C SER A 337 -2.25 2.58 6.29
N TYR A 338 -2.37 3.60 7.13
CA TYR A 338 -1.47 4.75 7.12
C TYR A 338 -0.16 4.50 7.88
N VAL A 339 -0.25 3.93 9.09
CA VAL A 339 0.86 3.83 10.04
C VAL A 339 1.79 2.66 9.71
N THR A 340 1.25 1.48 9.41
CA THR A 340 2.03 0.25 9.22
C THR A 340 2.25 -0.14 7.77
N ALA A 341 1.44 0.38 6.87
CA ALA A 341 1.59 0.23 5.43
C ALA A 341 1.85 1.60 4.78
N SER A 342 1.73 1.72 3.48
CA SER A 342 1.83 2.99 2.76
C SER A 342 0.85 3.07 1.61
N ARG A 343 -0.09 2.15 1.58
CA ARG A 343 -1.09 2.06 0.54
C ARG A 343 -2.32 1.32 1.03
N LEU A 344 -3.47 1.80 0.61
CA LEU A 344 -4.75 1.14 0.81
C LEU A 344 -5.27 0.59 -0.53
N LEU A 345 -5.52 -0.71 -0.58
CA LEU A 345 -6.26 -1.36 -1.64
C LEU A 345 -7.69 -1.56 -1.17
N LEU A 346 -8.65 -0.99 -1.88
CA LEU A 346 -10.06 -1.04 -1.50
C LEU A 346 -10.77 -2.23 -2.16
N ALA A 347 -11.56 -2.93 -1.35
CA ALA A 347 -12.51 -3.93 -1.79
C ALA A 347 -13.94 -3.36 -1.95
N ASN A 348 -14.13 -2.07 -1.70
CA ASN A 348 -15.43 -1.40 -1.80
C ASN A 348 -15.63 -0.77 -3.17
N SER A 349 -16.89 -0.81 -3.63
CA SER A 349 -17.38 0.17 -4.60
C SER A 349 -17.77 1.46 -3.87
N PHE A 350 -17.45 2.61 -4.46
CA PHE A 350 -17.92 3.91 -3.96
C PHE A 350 -19.46 4.05 -4.04
N GLY A 351 -20.11 3.20 -4.80
CA GLY A 351 -21.58 3.09 -4.77
C GLY A 351 -22.13 2.50 -3.48
N THR A 352 -21.28 1.87 -2.65
CA THR A 352 -21.67 1.32 -1.33
C THR A 352 -21.24 2.19 -0.16
N LEU A 353 -20.40 3.20 -0.40
CA LEU A 353 -19.91 4.10 0.63
C LEU A 353 -20.79 5.37 0.68
N ASP A 354 -21.24 5.73 1.86
CA ASP A 354 -21.90 7.01 2.08
C ASP A 354 -20.88 8.16 2.29
N ALA A 355 -21.39 9.37 2.51
CA ALA A 355 -20.57 10.55 2.69
C ALA A 355 -19.66 10.48 3.93
N GLU A 356 -20.10 9.80 4.99
CA GLU A 356 -19.30 9.63 6.21
C GLU A 356 -18.11 8.70 5.98
N HIS A 357 -18.31 7.58 5.28
CA HIS A 357 -17.21 6.69 4.91
C HIS A 357 -16.18 7.40 4.02
N VAL A 358 -16.64 8.18 3.04
CA VAL A 358 -15.76 8.96 2.16
C VAL A 358 -15.01 10.03 2.97
N TYR A 359 -15.68 10.70 3.91
CA TYR A 359 -15.07 11.66 4.81
C TYR A 359 -13.96 11.02 5.66
N LYS A 360 -14.23 9.88 6.32
CA LYS A 360 -13.22 9.16 7.11
C LYS A 360 -12.04 8.71 6.25
N LEU A 361 -12.32 8.14 5.06
CA LEU A 361 -11.28 7.75 4.11
C LEU A 361 -10.39 8.93 3.72
N SER A 362 -10.95 10.13 3.57
CA SER A 362 -10.17 11.32 3.21
C SER A 362 -9.20 11.79 4.31
N ARG A 363 -9.42 11.39 5.58
CA ARG A 363 -8.56 11.80 6.72
C ARG A 363 -7.16 11.20 6.67
N ILE A 364 -6.94 10.17 5.87
CA ILE A 364 -5.61 9.59 5.66
C ILE A 364 -4.94 10.06 4.35
N TYR A 365 -5.54 11.00 3.63
CA TYR A 365 -5.00 11.55 2.37
C TYR A 365 -4.83 13.08 2.43
N PRO A 366 -3.75 13.56 1.77
CA PRO A 366 -2.67 12.82 1.11
C PRO A 366 -1.76 12.09 2.11
N PHE A 367 -1.04 11.07 1.67
CA PHE A 367 0.01 10.47 2.48
C PHE A 367 1.24 11.41 2.54
N HIS A 368 1.98 11.38 3.65
CA HIS A 368 3.23 12.11 3.77
C HIS A 368 4.31 11.56 2.82
N GLN A 369 5.24 12.43 2.40
CA GLN A 369 6.29 12.08 1.42
C GLN A 369 7.64 11.71 2.05
N PHE A 370 7.70 11.42 3.34
CA PHE A 370 8.95 11.00 3.98
C PHE A 370 9.31 9.56 3.62
N ALA A 371 10.58 9.31 3.38
CA ALA A 371 11.14 7.97 3.19
C ALA A 371 11.29 7.26 4.56
N ARG A 372 10.22 7.16 5.32
CA ARG A 372 10.15 6.49 6.63
C ARG A 372 8.71 6.16 6.99
N SER A 373 8.56 5.17 7.85
CA SER A 373 7.29 4.70 8.41
C SER A 373 7.34 4.77 9.94
N ALA A 374 6.21 4.59 10.59
CA ALA A 374 6.17 4.52 12.06
C ALA A 374 6.94 3.28 12.55
N ARG A 375 7.69 3.45 13.64
CA ARG A 375 8.48 2.40 14.29
C ARG A 375 7.63 1.62 15.27
N PRO A 376 7.72 0.29 15.33
CA PRO A 376 7.10 -0.50 16.38
C PRO A 376 7.88 -0.31 17.69
N LEU A 377 7.32 0.48 18.61
CA LEU A 377 8.02 0.93 19.82
C LEU A 377 8.17 -0.14 20.89
N ASP A 378 7.40 -1.20 20.81
CA ASP A 378 7.38 -2.35 21.73
C ASP A 378 7.80 -3.67 21.06
N ALA A 379 8.41 -3.61 19.86
CA ALA A 379 8.75 -4.78 19.04
C ALA A 379 9.60 -5.86 19.72
N PHE A 380 10.41 -5.49 20.71
CA PHE A 380 11.29 -6.44 21.42
C PHE A 380 10.78 -6.80 22.82
N THR A 381 9.55 -6.42 23.16
CA THR A 381 8.94 -6.68 24.48
C THR A 381 7.60 -7.41 24.38
N THR A 382 7.07 -7.60 23.16
CA THR A 382 5.83 -8.31 22.89
C THR A 382 5.93 -9.09 21.58
N ASP A 383 5.16 -10.17 21.47
CA ASP A 383 5.08 -10.96 20.23
C ASP A 383 4.37 -10.20 19.09
N TYR A 384 3.44 -9.32 19.46
CA TYR A 384 2.64 -8.52 18.53
C TYR A 384 2.71 -7.05 18.96
N PRO A 385 3.56 -6.22 18.29
CA PRO A 385 3.65 -4.81 18.60
C PRO A 385 2.30 -4.09 18.45
N ARG A 386 1.95 -3.31 19.45
CA ARG A 386 0.70 -2.54 19.54
C ARG A 386 0.90 -1.03 19.58
N VAL A 387 2.14 -0.58 19.80
CA VAL A 387 2.46 0.83 19.88
C VAL A 387 3.44 1.21 18.79
N TYR A 388 3.06 2.20 18.00
CA TYR A 388 3.88 2.70 16.91
C TYR A 388 4.15 4.19 17.09
N GLY A 389 5.33 4.65 16.69
CA GLY A 389 5.71 6.05 16.80
C GLY A 389 6.49 6.55 15.62
N MET A 390 6.29 7.81 15.29
CA MET A 390 7.03 8.49 14.23
C MET A 390 7.42 9.89 14.69
N LYS A 391 8.70 10.19 14.69
CA LYS A 391 9.20 11.55 14.91
C LYS A 391 8.91 12.36 13.65
N LEU A 392 8.10 13.41 13.76
CA LEU A 392 7.70 14.29 12.66
C LEU A 392 8.64 15.49 12.54
N THR A 393 8.86 16.18 13.66
CA THR A 393 9.86 17.26 13.81
C THR A 393 10.66 17.05 15.10
N ASP A 394 11.53 17.98 15.46
CA ASP A 394 12.28 17.87 16.73
C ASP A 394 11.38 18.00 17.96
N LYS A 395 10.27 18.74 17.86
CA LYS A 395 9.33 19.00 18.95
C LYS A 395 8.00 18.24 18.81
N TRP A 396 7.87 17.44 17.77
CA TRP A 396 6.60 16.79 17.47
C TRP A 396 6.78 15.36 17.00
N SER A 397 6.06 14.46 17.64
CA SER A 397 5.98 13.04 17.28
C SER A 397 4.52 12.61 17.16
N SER A 398 4.26 11.50 16.48
CA SER A 398 2.99 10.80 16.55
C SER A 398 3.15 9.49 17.33
N LEU A 399 2.14 9.12 18.09
CA LEU A 399 2.00 7.82 18.74
C LEU A 399 0.68 7.18 18.31
N THR A 400 0.74 5.91 17.97
CA THR A 400 -0.43 5.12 17.57
C THR A 400 -0.53 3.90 18.48
N PHE A 401 -1.71 3.64 19.00
CA PHE A 401 -2.03 2.47 19.82
C PHE A 401 -3.09 1.63 19.09
N PHE A 402 -2.90 0.32 19.07
CA PHE A 402 -3.86 -0.63 18.50
C PHE A 402 -4.34 -1.61 19.55
N ASN A 403 -5.66 -1.72 19.70
CA ASN A 403 -6.30 -2.87 20.31
C ASN A 403 -6.91 -3.74 19.21
N GLU A 404 -6.27 -4.85 18.91
CA GLU A 404 -6.73 -5.81 17.91
C GLU A 404 -7.78 -6.77 18.47
N ASP A 405 -7.92 -6.85 19.82
CA ASP A 405 -8.95 -7.65 20.47
C ASP A 405 -10.34 -7.02 20.19
N GLU A 406 -11.17 -7.76 19.49
CA GLU A 406 -12.50 -7.32 19.07
C GLU A 406 -13.59 -7.66 20.10
N GLU A 407 -13.22 -8.34 21.17
CA GLU A 407 -14.12 -8.76 22.24
C GLU A 407 -13.93 -7.98 23.52
N HIS A 408 -12.68 -7.58 23.83
CA HIS A 408 -12.35 -6.97 25.11
C HIS A 408 -11.59 -5.64 24.97
N PRO A 409 -11.84 -4.68 25.86
CA PRO A 409 -10.98 -3.51 26.01
C PRO A 409 -9.59 -3.94 26.51
N GLN A 410 -8.56 -3.21 26.10
CA GLN A 410 -7.17 -3.48 26.48
C GLN A 410 -6.51 -2.24 27.08
N LYS A 411 -5.70 -2.46 28.10
CA LYS A 411 -4.86 -1.44 28.70
C LYS A 411 -3.46 -1.53 28.12
N ILE A 412 -3.05 -0.50 27.40
CA ILE A 412 -1.78 -0.45 26.69
C ILE A 412 -0.98 0.75 27.20
N SER A 413 0.30 0.56 27.45
CA SER A 413 1.16 1.60 28.02
C SER A 413 2.49 1.71 27.29
N ILE A 414 3.05 2.92 27.27
CA ILE A 414 4.39 3.23 26.74
C ILE A 414 5.11 4.20 27.66
N LYS A 415 6.39 3.97 27.93
CA LYS A 415 7.22 4.96 28.63
C LYS A 415 7.67 6.04 27.66
N LEU A 416 7.37 7.31 27.93
CA LEU A 416 7.62 8.38 26.98
C LEU A 416 9.12 8.57 26.67
N SER A 417 10.01 8.53 27.67
CA SER A 417 11.47 8.62 27.47
C SER A 417 12.19 7.27 27.31
N GLY A 418 11.44 6.15 27.27
CA GLY A 418 12.04 4.82 27.13
C GLY A 418 12.67 4.58 25.77
N ILE A 419 13.44 3.49 25.66
CA ILE A 419 14.13 3.10 24.44
C ILE A 419 13.13 2.56 23.41
N GLU A 420 13.12 3.13 22.21
CA GLU A 420 12.31 2.65 21.09
C GLU A 420 12.60 1.17 20.78
N GLY A 421 11.55 0.41 20.54
CA GLY A 421 11.59 -1.03 20.37
C GLY A 421 11.52 -1.82 21.69
N ARG A 422 11.76 -1.18 22.82
CA ARG A 422 11.74 -1.79 24.18
C ARG A 422 10.65 -1.19 25.09
N GLY A 423 9.53 -0.79 24.50
CA GLY A 423 8.42 -0.18 25.23
C GLY A 423 8.65 1.29 25.57
N GLY A 424 9.46 2.00 24.80
CA GLY A 424 9.71 3.43 24.95
C GLY A 424 9.47 4.23 23.69
N ALA A 425 9.07 5.49 23.85
CA ALA A 425 8.78 6.41 22.75
C ALA A 425 9.97 7.33 22.38
N GLY A 426 11.10 7.24 23.07
CA GLY A 426 12.32 7.99 22.76
C GLY A 426 12.23 9.49 22.98
N LEU A 427 11.24 9.99 23.75
CA LEU A 427 11.09 11.41 24.04
C LEU A 427 12.08 11.88 25.11
N HIS A 428 12.32 13.19 25.16
CA HIS A 428 13.26 13.77 26.12
C HIS A 428 12.68 13.71 27.55
N PRO A 429 13.42 13.16 28.55
CA PRO A 429 12.90 12.93 29.90
C PRO A 429 12.53 14.22 30.66
N ASP A 430 13.24 15.32 30.38
CA ASP A 430 13.09 16.59 31.12
C ASP A 430 12.09 17.57 30.46
N LYS A 431 11.40 17.12 29.42
CA LYS A 431 10.40 17.90 28.70
C LYS A 431 8.99 17.50 29.09
N GLN A 432 8.05 18.41 28.83
CA GLN A 432 6.61 18.13 28.94
C GLN A 432 6.01 18.09 27.54
N TYR A 433 4.94 17.30 27.40
CA TYR A 433 4.30 17.06 26.13
C TYR A 433 2.78 17.13 26.25
N TYR A 434 2.14 17.88 25.35
CA TYR A 434 0.72 17.71 25.07
C TYR A 434 0.49 16.47 24.26
N ILE A 435 -0.54 15.69 24.60
CA ILE A 435 -0.97 14.51 23.85
C ILE A 435 -2.42 14.68 23.43
N TYR A 436 -2.67 14.67 22.13
CA TYR A 436 -3.98 14.93 21.53
C TYR A 436 -4.40 13.76 20.65
N ASP A 437 -5.59 13.18 20.92
CA ASP A 437 -6.16 12.05 20.19
C ASP A 437 -6.96 12.56 18.99
N PHE A 438 -6.62 12.10 17.79
CA PHE A 438 -7.24 12.52 16.54
C PHE A 438 -8.69 12.05 16.40
N TRP A 439 -8.92 10.74 16.51
CA TRP A 439 -10.24 10.17 16.25
C TRP A 439 -11.29 10.54 17.27
N ASN A 440 -10.89 10.78 18.52
CA ASN A 440 -11.79 11.21 19.58
C ASN A 440 -11.81 12.75 19.74
N ASP A 441 -11.06 13.49 18.93
CA ASP A 441 -10.91 14.95 18.96
C ASP A 441 -10.72 15.48 20.39
N LYS A 442 -9.72 14.94 21.10
CA LYS A 442 -9.59 15.16 22.54
C LYS A 442 -8.16 15.35 23.01
N LEU A 443 -7.94 16.40 23.80
CA LEU A 443 -6.72 16.52 24.59
C LEU A 443 -6.72 15.45 25.69
N ILE A 444 -5.77 14.52 25.63
CA ILE A 444 -5.59 13.47 26.64
C ILE A 444 -4.98 14.07 27.91
N GLY A 445 -4.04 14.99 27.75
CA GLY A 445 -3.41 15.69 28.88
C GLY A 445 -2.02 16.23 28.55
N THR A 446 -1.36 16.69 29.61
CA THR A 446 0.05 17.09 29.59
C THR A 446 0.84 16.10 30.44
N PHE A 447 1.92 15.55 29.85
CA PHE A 447 2.73 14.51 30.47
C PHE A 447 4.20 14.90 30.49
N GLY A 448 4.88 14.59 31.58
CA GLY A 448 6.35 14.68 31.64
C GLY A 448 7.00 13.56 30.85
N GLY A 449 8.15 13.83 30.22
CA GLY A 449 8.87 12.82 29.43
C GLY A 449 9.26 11.56 30.20
N ASN A 450 9.40 11.65 31.52
CA ASN A 450 9.65 10.49 32.39
C ASN A 450 8.40 9.69 32.77
N GLU A 451 7.22 10.14 32.38
CA GLU A 451 5.97 9.44 32.69
C GLU A 451 5.71 8.29 31.73
N THR A 452 4.83 7.41 32.17
CA THR A 452 4.27 6.34 31.34
C THR A 452 2.88 6.78 30.89
N LEU A 453 2.69 6.85 29.58
CA LEU A 453 1.37 7.05 29.00
C LEU A 453 0.64 5.71 28.99
N GLU A 454 -0.46 5.66 29.69
CA GLU A 454 -1.35 4.50 29.75
C GLU A 454 -2.68 4.87 29.10
N GLN A 455 -3.17 4.01 28.22
CA GLN A 455 -4.42 4.18 27.53
C GLN A 455 -5.28 2.92 27.66
N GLU A 456 -6.52 3.09 28.03
CA GLU A 456 -7.53 2.04 27.95
C GLU A 456 -8.27 2.20 26.63
N LEU A 457 -8.05 1.25 25.71
CA LEU A 457 -8.68 1.23 24.40
C LEU A 457 -9.91 0.32 24.42
N ARG A 458 -10.99 0.78 23.82
CA ARG A 458 -12.16 -0.04 23.55
C ARG A 458 -11.80 -1.24 22.68
N LYS A 459 -12.65 -2.24 22.62
CA LYS A 459 -12.50 -3.39 21.72
C LYS A 459 -12.34 -2.90 20.26
N GLY A 460 -11.30 -3.38 19.60
CA GLY A 460 -11.00 -3.03 18.22
C GLY A 460 -10.67 -1.56 17.95
N GLU A 461 -10.36 -0.76 18.98
CA GLU A 461 -10.02 0.66 18.83
C GLU A 461 -8.57 0.86 18.39
N ALA A 462 -8.34 1.85 17.54
CA ALA A 462 -7.03 2.44 17.31
C ALA A 462 -7.06 3.92 17.70
N ARG A 463 -6.01 4.37 18.40
CA ARG A 463 -5.82 5.79 18.71
C ARG A 463 -4.60 6.32 17.99
N GLN A 464 -4.78 7.44 17.32
CA GLN A 464 -3.70 8.19 16.70
C GLN A 464 -3.52 9.51 17.43
N MET A 465 -2.34 9.73 18.00
CA MET A 465 -2.09 10.86 18.87
C MET A 465 -0.96 11.75 18.35
N ALA A 466 -1.18 13.06 18.34
CA ALA A 466 -0.10 14.03 18.28
C ALA A 466 0.55 14.16 19.65
N VAL A 467 1.87 14.18 19.68
CA VAL A 467 2.70 14.41 20.88
C VAL A 467 3.55 15.63 20.61
N ARG A 468 3.20 16.76 21.25
CA ARG A 468 3.82 18.06 21.04
C ARG A 468 4.59 18.50 22.28
N GLU A 469 5.88 18.82 22.16
CA GLU A 469 6.62 19.44 23.26
C GLU A 469 5.95 20.76 23.67
N VAL A 470 5.75 20.95 24.97
CA VAL A 470 5.15 22.17 25.52
C VAL A 470 6.09 23.34 25.33
N GLU A 471 5.58 24.40 24.73
CA GLU A 471 6.31 25.66 24.50
C GLU A 471 5.83 26.75 25.48
N SER A 472 6.58 27.84 25.60
CA SER A 472 6.21 29.00 26.41
C SER A 472 5.21 29.94 25.72
N ASN A 473 5.03 29.80 24.44
CA ASN A 473 4.17 30.61 23.56
C ASN A 473 3.00 29.74 23.03
N PRO A 474 1.95 30.37 22.48
CA PRO A 474 0.87 29.65 21.84
C PRO A 474 1.38 28.73 20.73
N GLN A 475 0.79 27.54 20.64
CA GLN A 475 1.18 26.52 19.69
C GLN A 475 -0.01 25.69 19.20
N VAL A 476 0.05 25.23 17.94
CA VAL A 476 -0.94 24.29 17.41
C VAL A 476 -0.75 22.93 18.05
N LEU A 477 -1.82 22.32 18.53
CA LEU A 477 -1.85 20.95 19.05
C LEU A 477 -2.32 19.95 18.01
N SER A 478 -3.40 20.28 17.30
CA SER A 478 -4.07 19.36 16.38
C SER A 478 -4.87 20.10 15.31
N THR A 479 -5.19 19.38 14.26
CA THR A 479 -6.28 19.67 13.32
C THR A 479 -7.14 18.45 13.17
N ASP A 480 -8.39 18.62 12.74
CA ASP A 480 -9.33 17.53 12.45
C ASP A 480 -9.29 17.07 10.97
N ARG A 481 -8.41 17.69 10.14
CA ARG A 481 -8.36 17.45 8.70
C ARG A 481 -7.60 16.19 8.32
N HIS A 482 -6.47 15.92 8.95
CA HIS A 482 -5.59 14.82 8.58
C HIS A 482 -5.04 14.09 9.81
N LEU A 483 -4.86 12.78 9.67
CA LEU A 483 -4.38 11.87 10.73
C LEU A 483 -3.07 12.33 11.40
N LEU A 484 -2.21 13.08 10.72
CA LEU A 484 -0.99 13.68 11.28
C LEU A 484 -1.20 15.10 11.85
N GLN A 485 -2.44 15.54 12.01
CA GLN A 485 -2.85 16.64 12.88
C GLN A 485 -2.11 17.94 12.64
N GLY A 486 -2.07 18.40 11.38
CA GLY A 486 -1.48 19.69 10.99
C GLY A 486 -0.16 19.57 10.22
N LEU A 487 0.40 18.36 10.05
CA LEU A 487 1.69 18.19 9.37
C LEU A 487 1.63 18.49 7.86
N LEU A 488 0.52 18.16 7.23
CA LEU A 488 0.38 18.23 5.77
C LEU A 488 -0.48 19.40 5.33
N GLU A 489 -1.43 19.80 6.16
CA GLU A 489 -2.40 20.86 5.87
C GLU A 489 -2.01 22.22 6.42
N LEU A 490 -1.00 22.30 7.30
CA LEU A 490 -0.47 23.57 7.81
C LEU A 490 0.98 23.76 7.39
N SER A 491 1.34 24.98 7.04
CA SER A 491 2.71 25.37 6.73
C SER A 491 3.08 26.71 7.35
N GLU A 492 4.37 26.95 7.55
CA GLU A 492 4.93 28.17 8.10
C GLU A 492 4.27 28.60 9.42
N VAL A 493 3.92 27.63 10.27
CA VAL A 493 3.34 27.90 11.59
C VAL A 493 4.45 28.36 12.54
N PHE A 494 4.39 29.62 12.98
CA PHE A 494 5.36 30.15 13.91
C PHE A 494 4.77 31.25 14.82
N TRP A 495 5.39 31.39 15.97
CA TRP A 495 5.11 32.48 16.91
C TRP A 495 6.07 33.64 16.69
N ASN A 496 5.53 34.85 16.51
CA ASN A 496 6.31 36.06 16.42
C ASN A 496 6.39 36.76 17.81
N GLU A 497 7.59 36.80 18.38
CA GLU A 497 7.82 37.36 19.70
C GLU A 497 7.64 38.89 19.76
N GLU A 498 7.80 39.59 18.65
CA GLU A 498 7.65 41.06 18.61
C GLU A 498 6.17 41.45 18.51
N THR A 499 5.44 40.85 17.59
CA THR A 499 4.01 41.18 17.37
C THR A 499 3.08 40.41 18.30
N LYS A 500 3.58 39.35 18.97
CA LYS A 500 2.80 38.40 19.80
C LYS A 500 1.68 37.73 19.02
N GLU A 501 2.00 37.30 17.81
CA GLU A 501 1.07 36.65 16.91
C GLU A 501 1.52 35.21 16.59
N LEU A 502 0.59 34.26 16.63
CA LEU A 502 0.75 32.95 16.04
C LEU A 502 0.18 33.00 14.63
N THR A 503 1.02 32.77 13.64
CA THR A 503 0.66 32.84 12.23
C THR A 503 0.96 31.53 11.52
N GLY A 504 0.35 31.29 10.36
CA GLY A 504 0.59 30.13 9.51
C GLY A 504 -0.33 30.14 8.30
N TYR A 505 -0.08 29.22 7.38
CA TYR A 505 -0.93 28.97 6.22
C TYR A 505 -1.64 27.64 6.38
N ALA A 506 -2.88 27.58 5.92
CA ALA A 506 -3.69 26.37 5.90
C ALA A 506 -4.13 26.03 4.47
N GLU A 507 -3.90 24.80 4.04
CA GLU A 507 -4.40 24.28 2.78
C GLU A 507 -5.68 23.47 3.03
N LEU A 508 -6.79 23.91 2.45
CA LEU A 508 -8.11 23.29 2.59
C LEU A 508 -8.62 22.80 1.24
N VAL A 509 -9.38 21.74 1.28
CA VAL A 509 -10.17 21.31 0.14
C VAL A 509 -11.39 22.22 0.02
N GLU A 510 -11.67 22.71 -1.19
CA GLU A 510 -12.79 23.59 -1.47
C GLU A 510 -14.12 23.06 -0.92
N GLY A 511 -14.78 23.87 -0.09
CA GLY A 511 -16.05 23.55 0.56
C GLY A 511 -15.91 22.74 1.86
N GLU A 512 -14.68 22.47 2.33
CA GLU A 512 -14.42 21.83 3.62
C GLU A 512 -14.08 22.86 4.70
N SER A 513 -14.45 22.59 5.93
CA SER A 513 -14.01 23.33 7.12
C SER A 513 -12.97 22.51 7.89
N MET A 514 -12.08 23.20 8.60
CA MET A 514 -11.09 22.59 9.47
C MET A 514 -11.08 23.28 10.83
N HIS A 515 -11.02 22.49 11.89
CA HIS A 515 -10.77 23.00 13.24
C HIS A 515 -9.28 22.91 13.55
N ILE A 516 -8.73 23.99 14.07
CA ILE A 516 -7.34 24.05 14.54
C ILE A 516 -7.38 24.21 16.06
N THR A 517 -6.87 23.23 16.79
CA THR A 517 -6.76 23.29 18.25
C THR A 517 -5.43 23.89 18.65
N ILE A 518 -5.47 24.95 19.46
CA ILE A 518 -4.32 25.73 19.91
C ILE A 518 -4.20 25.69 21.42
N ALA A 519 -3.01 25.35 21.94
CA ALA A 519 -2.67 25.60 23.34
C ALA A 519 -2.24 27.04 23.49
N THR A 520 -2.89 27.77 24.36
CA THR A 520 -2.57 29.20 24.61
C THR A 520 -1.34 29.42 25.50
N ASN A 521 -0.94 28.42 26.28
CA ASN A 521 0.23 28.44 27.17
C ASN A 521 0.27 29.65 28.10
N GLY A 522 -0.92 30.05 28.63
CA GLY A 522 -1.09 31.20 29.52
C GLY A 522 -1.32 32.53 28.83
N TRP A 523 -1.23 32.61 27.53
CA TRP A 523 -1.57 33.80 26.76
C TRP A 523 -3.09 33.92 26.59
N GLN A 524 -3.58 35.15 26.47
CA GLN A 524 -5.00 35.45 26.27
C GLN A 524 -5.20 35.90 24.83
N PRO A 525 -5.89 35.12 23.97
CA PRO A 525 -6.15 35.54 22.60
C PRO A 525 -7.04 36.79 22.58
N GLN A 526 -6.68 37.78 21.76
CA GLN A 526 -7.43 39.02 21.61
C GLN A 526 -8.38 38.97 20.41
N HIS A 527 -7.89 38.45 19.28
CA HIS A 527 -8.66 38.25 18.07
C HIS A 527 -7.99 37.17 17.19
N CYS A 528 -8.75 36.63 16.27
CA CYS A 528 -8.29 35.74 15.25
C CYS A 528 -8.76 36.27 13.89
N THR A 529 -7.89 36.27 12.91
CA THR A 529 -8.21 36.66 11.53
C THR A 529 -7.84 35.55 10.58
N VAL A 530 -8.66 35.32 9.58
CA VAL A 530 -8.36 34.49 8.42
C VAL A 530 -8.31 35.43 7.22
N ALA A 531 -7.19 35.41 6.50
CA ALA A 531 -7.05 36.12 5.23
C ALA A 531 -7.12 35.09 4.11
N ASP A 532 -8.03 35.29 3.16
CA ASP A 532 -8.04 34.53 1.93
C ASP A 532 -6.88 35.00 1.06
N ASN A 533 -5.96 34.14 0.74
CA ASN A 533 -5.00 34.38 -0.32
C ASN A 533 -5.65 33.96 -1.64
N GLU A 534 -5.99 34.95 -2.49
CA GLU A 534 -6.43 34.71 -3.85
C GLU A 534 -5.33 34.03 -4.69
#